data_e45d054aa5f7614f8a72c655daa8a7ed
#
_entry.id   e45d054aa5f7614f8a72c655daa8a7ed
#
_cell.length_a   1.000
_cell.length_b   1.000
_cell.length_c   1.000
_cell.angle_alpha   90.00
_cell.angle_beta   90.00
_cell.angle_gamma   90.00
#
_symmetry.space_group_name_H-M   'P 1'
#
loop_
_entity.id
_entity.type
_entity.pdbx_description
1 polymer ?
#
loop_
_entity_poly.entity_id
_entity_poly.type
_entity_poly.pdbx_seq_one_letter_code
_entity_poly.pdbx_strand_id
1 'polypeptide(L)'
;MQTGNLVSELRDHFKGAAMLGCSTSGEIAGDMVVDDSVIATLVDFEHTRLRFASAAIGEAKASYDVGKELAQQLNDASLRHVFVLSDGLHVNGSDLARGLAGGVGEGVSITGGLSGDGTNFAETWVIADGGAGPQRVAAVGLYGDGLRIGYGSMGGWQPFGPLRTITRAEGNILYELDGRSALDLYKSYLGPHADQLPSSALLFPILVTEANGGQGVVRTVLSVDEQNKSMTFAGDIPQGGTAQLMKTNVDDLVDGATAAAKASLSGLGDRRPDLAILVSCVGRKLVMKQRIEEEIEAIRDVFGTDAKISGFYSYGELSPFRHGGECRLHNQTMTITTFAED
;
A
#
# COMPACT_ATOMS: atom_id res chain seq x y z
N MET A 1 -19.41 -14.28 3.21
CA MET A 1 -19.64 -14.65 1.78
C MET A 1 -18.48 -15.56 1.37
N GLN A 2 -18.72 -16.73 0.76
CA GLN A 2 -17.59 -17.57 0.32
C GLN A 2 -16.99 -16.94 -0.94
N THR A 3 -15.74 -16.56 -0.89
CA THR A 3 -15.01 -15.81 -1.93
C THR A 3 -15.07 -16.46 -3.32
N GLY A 4 -15.12 -17.81 -3.37
CA GLY A 4 -15.22 -18.57 -4.62
C GLY A 4 -16.50 -18.29 -5.41
N ASN A 5 -17.62 -18.05 -4.74
CA ASN A 5 -18.88 -17.72 -5.40
C ASN A 5 -18.84 -16.31 -6.01
N LEU A 6 -18.26 -15.33 -5.27
CA LEU A 6 -18.16 -13.95 -5.75
C LEU A 6 -17.35 -13.83 -7.06
N VAL A 7 -16.18 -14.47 -7.12
CA VAL A 7 -15.33 -14.44 -8.32
C VAL A 7 -16.05 -15.09 -9.51
N SER A 8 -16.81 -16.20 -9.26
CA SER A 8 -17.60 -16.84 -10.31
C SER A 8 -18.71 -15.93 -10.82
N GLU A 9 -19.46 -15.30 -9.91
CA GLU A 9 -20.54 -14.37 -10.26
C GLU A 9 -20.04 -13.17 -11.06
N LEU A 10 -18.91 -12.58 -10.65
CA LEU A 10 -18.29 -11.48 -11.39
C LEU A 10 -17.87 -11.92 -12.81
N ARG A 11 -17.27 -13.11 -12.95
CA ARG A 11 -16.90 -13.65 -14.28
C ARG A 11 -18.10 -13.92 -15.18
N ASP A 12 -19.17 -14.43 -14.61
CA ASP A 12 -20.40 -14.66 -15.37
C ASP A 12 -21.04 -13.37 -15.86
N HIS A 13 -20.88 -12.30 -15.07
CA HIS A 13 -21.41 -10.98 -15.39
C HIS A 13 -20.52 -10.22 -16.40
N PHE A 14 -19.21 -10.26 -16.21
CA PHE A 14 -18.21 -9.55 -17.04
C PHE A 14 -17.40 -10.56 -17.87
N LYS A 15 -18.08 -11.23 -18.80
CA LYS A 15 -17.46 -12.23 -19.68
C LYS A 15 -16.35 -11.63 -20.52
N GLY A 16 -15.15 -12.22 -20.40
CA GLY A 16 -13.96 -11.80 -21.15
C GLY A 16 -13.15 -10.70 -20.48
N ALA A 17 -13.61 -10.09 -19.39
CA ALA A 17 -12.78 -9.20 -18.60
C ALA A 17 -11.77 -9.97 -17.76
N ALA A 18 -10.51 -9.55 -17.77
CA ALA A 18 -9.53 -10.02 -16.82
C ALA A 18 -9.75 -9.38 -15.45
N MET A 19 -9.48 -10.10 -14.38
CA MET A 19 -9.75 -9.64 -13.01
C MET A 19 -8.50 -9.52 -12.19
N LEU A 20 -8.38 -8.40 -11.47
CA LEU A 20 -7.40 -8.16 -10.42
C LEU A 20 -8.12 -7.57 -9.21
N GLY A 21 -7.96 -8.15 -8.03
CA GLY A 21 -8.62 -7.67 -6.82
C GLY A 21 -7.97 -8.23 -5.56
N CYS A 22 -8.44 -7.77 -4.40
CA CYS A 22 -7.95 -8.26 -3.10
C CYS A 22 -9.01 -8.10 -2.01
N SER A 23 -8.80 -8.75 -0.87
CA SER A 23 -9.49 -8.41 0.39
C SER A 23 -8.99 -7.07 0.91
N THR A 24 -9.82 -6.36 1.65
CA THR A 24 -9.57 -4.97 2.04
C THR A 24 -9.87 -4.73 3.52
N SER A 25 -9.48 -3.56 4.00
CA SER A 25 -9.89 -3.05 5.31
C SER A 25 -10.98 -1.96 5.18
N GLY A 26 -11.77 -2.04 4.11
CA GLY A 26 -12.84 -1.13 3.72
C GLY A 26 -12.64 -0.62 2.29
N GLU A 27 -13.73 -0.30 1.61
CA GLU A 27 -13.76 0.06 0.21
C GLU A 27 -14.01 1.55 0.02
N ILE A 28 -13.46 2.11 -1.08
CA ILE A 28 -13.69 3.48 -1.51
C ILE A 28 -14.47 3.44 -2.83
N ALA A 29 -15.67 4.02 -2.83
CA ALA A 29 -16.57 4.06 -3.98
C ALA A 29 -17.06 5.48 -4.26
N GLY A 30 -16.46 6.16 -5.23
CA GLY A 30 -16.75 7.58 -5.46
C GLY A 30 -16.32 8.42 -4.27
N ASP A 31 -17.26 9.04 -3.60
CA ASP A 31 -17.02 9.93 -2.46
C ASP A 31 -17.32 9.24 -1.10
N MET A 32 -17.65 7.97 -1.11
CA MET A 32 -18.04 7.20 0.07
C MET A 32 -16.98 6.17 0.47
N VAL A 33 -16.92 5.92 1.77
CA VAL A 33 -16.19 4.80 2.36
C VAL A 33 -17.20 3.80 2.90
N VAL A 34 -17.09 2.56 2.47
CA VAL A 34 -18.03 1.50 2.85
C VAL A 34 -17.27 0.30 3.43
N ASP A 35 -17.94 -0.42 4.33
CA ASP A 35 -17.44 -1.67 4.93
C ASP A 35 -18.34 -2.83 4.54
N ASP A 36 -17.83 -4.05 4.73
CA ASP A 36 -18.57 -5.30 4.48
C ASP A 36 -19.21 -5.36 3.08
N SER A 37 -18.53 -4.81 2.09
CA SER A 37 -19.02 -4.66 0.73
C SER A 37 -18.03 -5.21 -0.32
N VAL A 38 -18.43 -5.15 -1.58
CA VAL A 38 -17.59 -5.45 -2.73
C VAL A 38 -17.72 -4.31 -3.73
N ILE A 39 -16.61 -3.69 -4.05
CA ILE A 39 -16.55 -2.69 -5.12
C ILE A 39 -15.86 -3.30 -6.32
N ALA A 40 -16.50 -3.19 -7.48
CA ALA A 40 -15.94 -3.56 -8.77
C ALA A 40 -15.83 -2.33 -9.68
N THR A 41 -14.63 -2.07 -10.19
CA THR A 41 -14.36 -1.02 -11.15
C THR A 41 -14.07 -1.66 -12.50
N LEU A 42 -14.92 -1.39 -13.48
CA LEU A 42 -14.70 -1.83 -14.86
C LEU A 42 -13.92 -0.74 -15.61
N VAL A 43 -12.81 -1.14 -16.21
CA VAL A 43 -11.96 -0.24 -17.00
C VAL A 43 -11.84 -0.80 -18.40
N ASP A 44 -12.19 0.01 -19.40
CA ASP A 44 -12.03 -0.29 -20.81
C ASP A 44 -11.07 0.75 -21.42
N PHE A 45 -9.93 0.28 -21.91
CA PHE A 45 -8.91 1.11 -22.55
C PHE A 45 -9.06 1.02 -24.08
N GLU A 46 -9.00 2.16 -24.76
CA GLU A 46 -9.10 2.18 -26.24
C GLU A 46 -7.80 1.74 -26.91
N HIS A 47 -6.65 2.09 -26.33
CA HIS A 47 -5.33 1.90 -26.93
C HIS A 47 -4.34 1.17 -26.03
N THR A 48 -4.57 1.14 -24.73
CA THR A 48 -3.66 0.52 -23.75
C THR A 48 -3.86 -0.99 -23.70
N ARG A 49 -2.80 -1.74 -23.94
CA ARG A 49 -2.80 -3.19 -23.81
C ARG A 49 -2.51 -3.59 -22.38
N LEU A 50 -3.18 -4.63 -21.89
CA LEU A 50 -2.99 -5.19 -20.56
C LEU A 50 -2.37 -6.59 -20.63
N ARG A 51 -1.51 -6.91 -19.66
CA ARG A 51 -1.02 -8.26 -19.39
C ARG A 51 -1.07 -8.52 -17.90
N PHE A 52 -1.57 -9.67 -17.50
CA PHE A 52 -1.69 -10.06 -16.10
C PHE A 52 -0.63 -11.11 -15.77
N ALA A 53 -0.12 -11.06 -14.54
CA ALA A 53 0.77 -12.06 -13.97
C ALA A 53 0.41 -12.30 -12.51
N SER A 54 0.60 -13.52 -12.03
CA SER A 54 0.42 -13.84 -10.61
C SER A 54 1.38 -14.93 -10.17
N ALA A 55 1.79 -14.89 -8.90
CA ALA A 55 2.66 -15.88 -8.29
C ALA A 55 2.20 -16.19 -6.86
N ALA A 56 2.46 -17.39 -6.38
CA ALA A 56 2.28 -17.75 -4.98
C ALA A 56 3.43 -17.18 -4.14
N ILE A 57 3.11 -16.77 -2.91
CA ILE A 57 4.10 -16.35 -1.92
C ILE A 57 3.89 -17.16 -0.64
N GLY A 58 4.84 -18.05 -0.32
CA GLY A 58 4.72 -18.91 0.85
C GLY A 58 5.22 -18.25 2.15
N GLU A 59 6.27 -17.47 2.06
CA GLU A 59 6.92 -16.82 3.19
C GLU A 59 7.47 -15.43 2.81
N ALA A 60 7.51 -14.51 3.77
CA ALA A 60 7.98 -13.14 3.56
C ALA A 60 9.40 -13.05 2.95
N LYS A 61 10.29 -13.97 3.27
CA LYS A 61 11.65 -14.03 2.71
C LYS A 61 11.70 -14.27 1.20
N ALA A 62 10.63 -14.79 0.60
CA ALA A 62 10.53 -15.01 -0.85
C ALA A 62 10.04 -13.77 -1.62
N SER A 63 9.70 -12.68 -0.92
CA SER A 63 9.04 -11.51 -1.52
C SER A 63 9.86 -10.87 -2.63
N TYR A 64 11.17 -10.77 -2.49
CA TYR A 64 12.05 -10.23 -3.52
C TYR A 64 11.99 -11.06 -4.82
N ASP A 65 12.15 -12.38 -4.70
CA ASP A 65 12.18 -13.28 -5.84
C ASP A 65 10.83 -13.32 -6.55
N VAL A 66 9.73 -13.36 -5.79
CA VAL A 66 8.35 -13.27 -6.32
C VAL A 66 8.14 -11.96 -7.08
N GLY A 67 8.56 -10.82 -6.50
CA GLY A 67 8.48 -9.53 -7.17
C GLY A 67 9.25 -9.50 -8.48
N LYS A 68 10.47 -10.02 -8.47
CA LYS A 68 11.34 -10.11 -9.66
C LYS A 68 10.76 -11.03 -10.74
N GLU A 69 10.22 -12.18 -10.35
CA GLU A 69 9.55 -13.11 -11.26
C GLU A 69 8.35 -12.45 -11.96
N LEU A 70 7.47 -11.80 -11.21
CA LEU A 70 6.33 -11.08 -11.77
C LEU A 70 6.76 -9.97 -12.72
N ALA A 71 7.75 -9.18 -12.33
CA ALA A 71 8.30 -8.13 -13.18
C ALA A 71 8.86 -8.68 -14.49
N GLN A 72 9.59 -9.79 -14.45
CA GLN A 72 10.12 -10.45 -15.66
C GLN A 72 9.02 -10.96 -16.58
N GLN A 73 7.92 -11.51 -16.04
CA GLN A 73 6.76 -11.93 -16.83
C GLN A 73 6.07 -10.76 -17.53
N LEU A 74 6.08 -9.57 -16.92
CA LEU A 74 5.43 -8.37 -17.44
C LEU A 74 6.38 -7.51 -18.30
N ASN A 75 7.70 -7.66 -18.17
CA ASN A 75 8.66 -6.77 -18.81
C ASN A 75 8.58 -6.84 -20.35
N ASP A 76 8.51 -5.67 -20.96
CA ASP A 76 8.40 -5.46 -22.42
C ASP A 76 8.77 -4.00 -22.72
N ALA A 77 9.30 -3.71 -23.90
CA ALA A 77 9.72 -2.36 -24.28
C ALA A 77 8.60 -1.31 -24.25
N SER A 78 7.34 -1.74 -24.40
CA SER A 78 6.15 -0.87 -24.36
C SER A 78 5.50 -0.80 -22.98
N LEU A 79 6.02 -1.47 -21.95
CA LEU A 79 5.50 -1.41 -20.59
C LEU A 79 5.69 0.01 -20.03
N ARG A 80 4.63 0.57 -19.47
CA ARG A 80 4.63 1.91 -18.87
C ARG A 80 4.37 1.88 -17.38
N HIS A 81 3.55 0.95 -16.93
CA HIS A 81 3.15 0.85 -15.53
C HIS A 81 2.85 -0.58 -15.12
N VAL A 82 3.09 -0.87 -13.84
CA VAL A 82 2.65 -2.09 -13.17
C VAL A 82 1.79 -1.70 -11.98
N PHE A 83 0.54 -2.18 -11.96
CA PHE A 83 -0.30 -2.09 -10.76
C PHE A 83 -0.32 -3.47 -10.08
N VAL A 84 0.06 -3.52 -8.79
CA VAL A 84 0.26 -4.78 -8.05
C VAL A 84 -0.60 -4.85 -6.80
N LEU A 85 -1.22 -6.01 -6.57
CA LEU A 85 -1.91 -6.36 -5.34
C LEU A 85 -1.24 -7.60 -4.72
N SER A 86 -0.97 -7.55 -3.43
CA SER A 86 -0.26 -8.59 -2.70
C SER A 86 -1.04 -9.05 -1.49
N ASP A 87 -0.83 -10.30 -1.06
CA ASP A 87 -1.13 -10.72 0.30
C ASP A 87 -0.57 -9.69 1.30
N GLY A 88 -1.31 -9.45 2.40
CA GLY A 88 -0.97 -8.41 3.38
C GLY A 88 -0.23 -8.91 4.62
N LEU A 89 -0.17 -10.23 4.83
CA LEU A 89 0.33 -10.82 6.08
C LEU A 89 1.61 -11.65 5.89
N HIS A 90 1.79 -12.30 4.74
CA HIS A 90 2.90 -13.22 4.47
C HIS A 90 3.95 -12.62 3.53
N VAL A 91 4.00 -11.30 3.41
CA VAL A 91 4.88 -10.57 2.52
C VAL A 91 5.78 -9.60 3.29
N ASN A 92 7.03 -9.45 2.84
CA ASN A 92 7.82 -8.25 3.11
C ASN A 92 7.62 -7.29 1.93
N GLY A 93 6.80 -6.27 2.11
CA GLY A 93 6.44 -5.33 1.05
C GLY A 93 7.63 -4.51 0.53
N SER A 94 8.68 -4.29 1.35
CA SER A 94 9.91 -3.63 0.91
C SER A 94 10.70 -4.51 -0.07
N ASP A 95 10.82 -5.80 0.23
CA ASP A 95 11.45 -6.79 -0.65
C ASP A 95 10.66 -6.97 -1.95
N LEU A 96 9.33 -7.05 -1.84
CA LEU A 96 8.46 -7.14 -3.02
C LEU A 96 8.65 -5.94 -3.95
N ALA A 97 8.66 -4.71 -3.40
CA ALA A 97 8.87 -3.49 -4.17
C ALA A 97 10.24 -3.49 -4.87
N ARG A 98 11.32 -3.89 -4.16
CA ARG A 98 12.67 -3.99 -4.74
C ARG A 98 12.75 -5.05 -5.84
N GLY A 99 12.13 -6.20 -5.62
CA GLY A 99 12.08 -7.27 -6.62
C GLY A 99 11.38 -6.83 -7.90
N LEU A 100 10.21 -6.19 -7.78
CA LEU A 100 9.47 -5.62 -8.90
C LEU A 100 10.29 -4.56 -9.64
N ALA A 101 10.86 -3.59 -8.92
CA ALA A 101 11.67 -2.54 -9.52
C ALA A 101 12.92 -3.07 -10.24
N GLY A 102 13.57 -4.11 -9.67
CA GLY A 102 14.74 -4.75 -10.27
C GLY A 102 14.43 -5.61 -11.51
N GLY A 103 13.19 -5.91 -11.81
CA GLY A 103 12.78 -6.76 -12.93
C GLY A 103 12.13 -6.04 -14.10
N VAL A 104 11.72 -4.77 -13.94
CA VAL A 104 11.14 -3.93 -15.01
C VAL A 104 12.18 -3.01 -15.63
N GLY A 105 11.88 -2.47 -16.82
CA GLY A 105 12.73 -1.50 -17.51
C GLY A 105 12.78 -0.12 -16.82
N GLU A 106 13.78 0.66 -17.16
CA GLU A 106 13.90 2.05 -16.71
C GLU A 106 12.68 2.87 -17.16
N GLY A 107 12.17 3.71 -16.28
CA GLY A 107 11.00 4.58 -16.55
C GLY A 107 9.64 3.88 -16.34
N VAL A 108 9.60 2.58 -16.06
CA VAL A 108 8.36 1.90 -15.68
C VAL A 108 8.01 2.25 -14.23
N SER A 109 6.82 2.79 -14.02
CA SER A 109 6.33 3.07 -12.67
C SER A 109 5.59 1.86 -12.09
N ILE A 110 5.62 1.72 -10.76
CA ILE A 110 4.95 0.63 -10.04
C ILE A 110 4.15 1.23 -8.90
N THR A 111 2.85 0.92 -8.84
CA THR A 111 1.98 1.28 -7.71
C THR A 111 1.10 0.10 -7.32
N GLY A 112 0.43 0.21 -6.18
CA GLY A 112 -0.51 -0.80 -5.71
C GLY A 112 -0.58 -0.87 -4.20
N GLY A 113 -0.90 -2.05 -3.66
CA GLY A 113 -1.01 -2.21 -2.23
C GLY A 113 -1.07 -3.65 -1.74
N LEU A 114 -0.98 -3.78 -0.43
CA LEU A 114 -1.12 -5.04 0.29
C LEU A 114 -2.58 -5.19 0.72
N SER A 115 -3.15 -6.36 0.51
CA SER A 115 -4.52 -6.67 0.95
C SER A 115 -4.68 -6.54 2.48
N GLY A 116 -5.91 -6.33 2.93
CA GLY A 116 -6.25 -6.20 4.34
C GLY A 116 -7.47 -7.04 4.72
N ASP A 117 -7.75 -7.13 6.02
CA ASP A 117 -8.95 -7.76 6.59
C ASP A 117 -9.47 -6.96 7.82
N GLY A 118 -9.46 -5.65 7.72
CA GLY A 118 -9.84 -4.74 8.81
C GLY A 118 -8.78 -4.67 9.89
N THR A 119 -9.16 -4.97 11.13
CA THR A 119 -8.25 -5.03 12.30
C THR A 119 -7.97 -6.44 12.76
N ASN A 120 -8.36 -7.46 11.97
CA ASN A 120 -8.30 -8.85 12.38
C ASN A 120 -6.89 -9.43 12.26
N PHE A 121 -6.12 -9.04 11.24
CA PHE A 121 -4.79 -9.57 10.93
C PHE A 121 -4.76 -11.10 10.88
N ALA A 122 -5.81 -11.71 10.32
CA ALA A 122 -6.02 -13.15 10.34
C ALA A 122 -5.86 -13.80 8.97
N GLU A 123 -6.48 -13.22 7.93
CA GLU A 123 -6.46 -13.80 6.59
C GLU A 123 -6.67 -12.72 5.52
N THR A 124 -5.76 -12.67 4.55
CA THR A 124 -5.88 -11.81 3.38
C THR A 124 -5.79 -12.63 2.10
N TRP A 125 -6.43 -12.16 1.01
CA TRP A 125 -6.37 -12.84 -0.28
C TRP A 125 -6.31 -11.87 -1.44
N VAL A 126 -5.81 -12.42 -2.56
CA VAL A 126 -5.72 -11.72 -3.84
C VAL A 126 -6.52 -12.50 -4.88
N ILE A 127 -7.26 -11.76 -5.70
CA ILE A 127 -8.04 -12.25 -6.83
C ILE A 127 -7.22 -12.02 -8.10
N ALA A 128 -7.05 -13.06 -8.90
CA ALA A 128 -6.47 -13.02 -10.24
C ALA A 128 -7.26 -13.96 -11.16
N ASP A 129 -6.90 -14.03 -12.44
CA ASP A 129 -7.60 -14.88 -13.42
C ASP A 129 -7.71 -16.36 -13.01
N GLY A 130 -6.77 -16.87 -12.20
CA GLY A 130 -6.82 -18.22 -11.64
C GLY A 130 -7.77 -18.41 -10.43
N GLY A 131 -8.47 -17.36 -9.99
CA GLY A 131 -9.35 -17.36 -8.81
C GLY A 131 -8.80 -16.53 -7.65
N ALA A 132 -9.49 -16.58 -6.50
CA ALA A 132 -9.06 -15.93 -5.27
C ALA A 132 -8.28 -16.89 -4.37
N GLY A 133 -7.31 -16.38 -3.63
CA GLY A 133 -6.58 -17.18 -2.64
C GLY A 133 -5.63 -16.37 -1.77
N PRO A 134 -5.29 -16.90 -0.59
CA PRO A 134 -4.26 -16.35 0.27
C PRO A 134 -2.87 -16.57 -0.33
N GLN A 135 -1.87 -15.95 0.28
CA GLN A 135 -0.45 -16.13 -0.04
C GLN A 135 -0.18 -15.98 -1.55
N ARG A 136 -0.68 -14.90 -2.13
CA ARG A 136 -0.58 -14.61 -3.57
C ARG A 136 -0.19 -13.16 -3.80
N VAL A 137 0.55 -12.94 -4.88
CA VAL A 137 0.79 -11.62 -5.46
C VAL A 137 0.28 -11.67 -6.90
N ALA A 138 -0.43 -10.63 -7.32
CA ALA A 138 -0.90 -10.49 -8.69
C ALA A 138 -0.67 -9.06 -9.19
N ALA A 139 -0.38 -8.91 -10.46
CA ALA A 139 -0.09 -7.63 -11.06
C ALA A 139 -0.65 -7.54 -12.47
N VAL A 140 -0.96 -6.32 -12.88
CA VAL A 140 -1.27 -5.97 -14.26
C VAL A 140 -0.22 -5.01 -14.80
N GLY A 141 0.37 -5.35 -15.94
CA GLY A 141 1.19 -4.44 -16.73
C GLY A 141 0.31 -3.68 -17.74
N LEU A 142 0.53 -2.38 -17.83
CA LEU A 142 -0.14 -1.47 -18.76
C LEU A 142 0.87 -1.01 -19.81
N TYR A 143 0.52 -1.15 -21.08
CA TYR A 143 1.44 -1.00 -22.23
C TYR A 143 0.89 -0.03 -23.25
N GLY A 144 1.73 0.82 -23.78
CA GLY A 144 1.41 1.76 -24.86
C GLY A 144 1.77 3.20 -24.52
N ASP A 145 1.89 4.04 -25.53
CA ASP A 145 2.36 5.43 -25.40
C ASP A 145 1.24 6.43 -25.15
N GLY A 146 -0.02 6.05 -25.38
CA GLY A 146 -1.20 6.91 -25.17
C GLY A 146 -1.63 7.00 -23.70
N LEU A 147 -1.11 6.13 -22.83
CA LEU A 147 -1.49 6.13 -21.41
C LEU A 147 -0.68 7.15 -20.62
N ARG A 148 -1.39 8.07 -19.95
CA ARG A 148 -0.83 9.01 -18.97
C ARG A 148 -1.07 8.47 -17.57
N ILE A 149 -0.02 8.42 -16.77
CA ILE A 149 -0.07 7.86 -15.43
C ILE A 149 0.57 8.83 -14.45
N GLY A 150 -0.20 9.17 -13.42
CA GLY A 150 0.31 9.94 -12.30
C GLY A 150 0.21 9.17 -10.99
N TYR A 151 1.03 9.49 -10.04
CA TYR A 151 0.98 8.89 -8.71
C TYR A 151 1.47 9.85 -7.64
N GLY A 152 0.93 9.69 -6.44
CA GLY A 152 1.31 10.45 -5.26
C GLY A 152 1.08 9.65 -4.00
N SER A 153 1.97 9.78 -3.03
CA SER A 153 1.87 9.08 -1.75
C SER A 153 2.29 10.01 -0.62
N MET A 154 1.36 10.33 0.30
CA MET A 154 1.58 11.24 1.42
C MET A 154 0.88 10.76 2.69
N GLY A 155 1.49 11.03 3.86
CA GLY A 155 0.99 10.53 5.14
C GLY A 155 0.17 11.55 5.95
N GLY A 156 0.77 12.66 6.32
CA GLY A 156 0.20 13.61 7.33
C GLY A 156 0.65 13.26 8.75
N TRP A 157 1.69 12.45 8.92
CA TRP A 157 2.23 12.10 10.23
C TRP A 157 3.40 13.00 10.61
N GLN A 158 3.50 13.33 11.90
CA GLN A 158 4.54 14.19 12.46
C GLN A 158 5.36 13.42 13.50
N PRO A 159 6.72 13.58 13.52
CA PRO A 159 7.57 12.97 14.52
C PRO A 159 7.18 13.39 15.95
N PHE A 160 7.22 12.45 16.86
CA PHE A 160 6.87 12.65 18.27
C PHE A 160 7.81 11.87 19.19
N GLY A 161 8.22 12.48 20.31
CA GLY A 161 9.12 11.83 21.28
C GLY A 161 10.58 11.75 20.82
N PRO A 162 11.42 11.01 21.53
CA PRO A 162 12.86 10.96 21.28
C PRO A 162 13.21 10.13 20.05
N LEU A 163 14.21 10.57 19.31
CA LEU A 163 14.89 9.79 18.28
C LEU A 163 15.69 8.66 18.93
N ARG A 164 15.63 7.44 18.41
CA ARG A 164 16.31 6.24 18.91
C ARG A 164 17.15 5.60 17.82
N THR A 165 18.29 5.05 18.19
CA THR A 165 19.09 4.25 17.27
C THR A 165 18.56 2.82 17.18
N ILE A 166 18.41 2.29 15.98
CA ILE A 166 18.04 0.89 15.72
C ILE A 166 19.31 0.05 15.90
N THR A 167 19.50 -0.52 17.10
CA THR A 167 20.73 -1.25 17.43
C THR A 167 20.69 -2.71 16.99
N ARG A 168 19.49 -3.32 16.88
CA ARG A 168 19.32 -4.67 16.34
C ARG A 168 18.01 -4.82 15.59
N ALA A 169 18.12 -5.16 14.29
CA ALA A 169 17.00 -5.50 13.42
C ALA A 169 17.45 -6.54 12.40
N GLU A 170 16.51 -7.33 11.87
CA GLU A 170 16.75 -8.30 10.82
C GLU A 170 15.56 -8.29 9.86
N GLY A 171 15.78 -7.85 8.60
CA GLY A 171 14.70 -7.63 7.65
C GLY A 171 13.65 -6.66 8.20
N ASN A 172 12.44 -7.14 8.35
CA ASN A 172 11.31 -6.36 8.88
C ASN A 172 11.05 -6.58 10.39
N ILE A 173 11.99 -7.19 11.12
CA ILE A 173 11.86 -7.46 12.55
C ILE A 173 12.78 -6.52 13.34
N LEU A 174 12.20 -5.78 14.28
CA LEU A 174 12.92 -4.90 15.20
C LEU A 174 13.05 -5.57 16.59
N TYR A 175 14.28 -5.71 17.06
CA TYR A 175 14.60 -6.30 18.36
C TYR A 175 15.01 -5.24 19.39
N GLU A 176 15.87 -4.28 19.01
CA GLU A 176 16.46 -3.35 19.96
C GLU A 176 16.54 -1.90 19.46
N LEU A 177 16.24 -0.99 20.37
CA LEU A 177 16.43 0.46 20.24
C LEU A 177 17.36 0.94 21.37
N ASP A 178 18.47 1.62 21.03
CA ASP A 178 19.49 2.07 21.99
C ASP A 178 20.00 0.95 22.94
N GLY A 179 20.13 -0.28 22.43
CA GLY A 179 20.56 -1.44 23.21
C GLY A 179 19.52 -1.98 24.20
N ARG A 180 18.27 -1.58 24.10
CA ARG A 180 17.15 -2.01 24.95
C ARG A 180 16.10 -2.74 24.10
N SER A 181 15.33 -3.65 24.71
CA SER A 181 14.20 -4.29 24.07
C SER A 181 13.28 -3.26 23.42
N ALA A 182 13.09 -3.41 22.10
CA ALA A 182 12.24 -2.50 21.33
C ALA A 182 10.77 -2.61 21.74
N LEU A 183 10.27 -3.83 21.96
CA LEU A 183 8.88 -4.05 22.38
C LEU A 183 8.60 -3.47 23.76
N ASP A 184 9.48 -3.69 24.75
CA ASP A 184 9.27 -3.16 26.09
C ASP A 184 9.32 -1.62 26.09
N LEU A 185 10.24 -1.04 25.33
CA LEU A 185 10.33 0.40 25.16
C LEU A 185 9.07 0.96 24.48
N TYR A 186 8.61 0.32 23.41
CA TYR A 186 7.41 0.72 22.68
C TYR A 186 6.17 0.66 23.58
N LYS A 187 5.98 -0.44 24.34
CA LYS A 187 4.90 -0.57 25.32
C LYS A 187 4.93 0.54 26.38
N SER A 188 6.12 0.95 26.82
CA SER A 188 6.25 2.05 27.79
C SER A 188 5.74 3.39 27.25
N TYR A 189 5.81 3.61 25.93
CA TYR A 189 5.26 4.80 25.27
C TYR A 189 3.75 4.71 25.05
N LEU A 190 3.24 3.51 24.77
CA LEU A 190 1.82 3.30 24.53
C LEU A 190 0.97 3.39 25.81
N GLY A 191 1.56 3.14 26.96
CA GLY A 191 0.84 3.13 28.24
C GLY A 191 -0.34 2.14 28.21
N PRO A 192 -1.58 2.57 28.50
CA PRO A 192 -2.76 1.69 28.51
C PRO A 192 -3.09 1.05 27.16
N HIS A 193 -2.61 1.61 26.04
CA HIS A 193 -2.81 1.05 24.71
C HIS A 193 -1.95 -0.20 24.45
N ALA A 194 -0.95 -0.47 25.28
CA ALA A 194 -0.06 -1.62 25.10
C ALA A 194 -0.80 -2.97 25.19
N ASP A 195 -1.89 -3.03 25.96
CA ASP A 195 -2.69 -4.24 26.14
C ASP A 195 -3.50 -4.61 24.88
N GLN A 196 -3.60 -3.70 23.93
CA GLN A 196 -4.33 -3.87 22.66
C GLN A 196 -3.40 -4.12 21.46
N LEU A 197 -2.12 -4.40 21.70
CA LEU A 197 -1.20 -4.77 20.62
C LEU A 197 -1.60 -6.12 19.97
N PRO A 198 -1.45 -6.27 18.64
CA PRO A 198 -0.84 -5.32 17.71
C PRO A 198 -1.79 -4.21 17.21
N SER A 199 -3.10 -4.33 17.39
CA SER A 199 -4.10 -3.41 16.78
C SER A 199 -3.88 -1.95 17.16
N SER A 200 -3.53 -1.66 18.43
CA SER A 200 -3.26 -0.28 18.89
C SER A 200 -2.04 0.34 18.23
N ALA A 201 -1.10 -0.46 17.72
CA ALA A 201 0.09 0.05 17.05
C ALA A 201 -0.23 0.78 15.73
N LEU A 202 -1.41 0.56 15.14
CA LEU A 202 -1.87 1.33 13.98
C LEU A 202 -2.02 2.84 14.29
N LEU A 203 -2.21 3.19 15.56
CA LEU A 203 -2.33 4.58 16.00
C LEU A 203 -0.98 5.21 16.38
N PHE A 204 0.09 4.41 16.46
CA PHE A 204 1.41 4.82 16.93
C PHE A 204 2.52 4.28 16.03
N PRO A 205 2.50 4.60 14.73
CA PRO A 205 3.54 4.14 13.82
C PRO A 205 4.89 4.75 14.17
N ILE A 206 5.94 4.19 13.57
CA ILE A 206 7.30 4.72 13.73
C ILE A 206 7.86 5.22 12.40
N LEU A 207 8.53 6.36 12.42
CA LEU A 207 9.38 6.80 11.33
C LEU A 207 10.72 6.10 11.44
N VAL A 208 11.16 5.40 10.40
CA VAL A 208 12.51 4.85 10.32
C VAL A 208 13.31 5.55 9.24
N THR A 209 14.60 5.79 9.52
CA THR A 209 15.53 6.44 8.58
C THR A 209 16.81 5.62 8.53
N GLU A 210 17.35 5.41 7.34
CA GLU A 210 18.59 4.68 7.13
C GLU A 210 19.80 5.38 7.80
N ALA A 211 20.86 4.62 8.12
CA ALA A 211 22.06 5.13 8.78
C ALA A 211 22.81 6.21 7.97
N ASN A 212 22.74 6.12 6.65
CA ASN A 212 23.34 7.11 5.73
C ASN A 212 22.49 8.37 5.55
N GLY A 213 21.35 8.48 6.26
CA GLY A 213 20.35 9.52 6.11
C GLY A 213 19.43 9.25 4.91
N GLY A 214 18.69 10.26 4.53
CA GLY A 214 17.73 10.18 3.42
C GLY A 214 16.30 10.40 3.90
N GLN A 215 15.36 10.15 3.01
CA GLN A 215 13.94 10.27 3.32
C GLN A 215 13.49 9.08 4.18
N GLY A 216 13.04 9.37 5.40
CA GLY A 216 12.47 8.39 6.29
C GLY A 216 11.15 7.81 5.76
N VAL A 217 10.84 6.60 6.17
CA VAL A 217 9.56 5.93 5.86
C VAL A 217 8.83 5.59 7.14
N VAL A 218 7.52 5.77 7.13
CA VAL A 218 6.67 5.35 8.24
C VAL A 218 6.46 3.84 8.16
N ARG A 219 6.51 3.18 9.31
CA ARG A 219 6.34 1.73 9.45
C ARG A 219 5.26 1.40 10.46
N THR A 220 4.40 0.47 10.11
CA THR A 220 3.32 -0.05 10.96
C THR A 220 3.68 -1.41 11.49
N VAL A 221 3.48 -1.63 12.78
CA VAL A 221 3.65 -2.94 13.43
C VAL A 221 2.50 -3.85 13.01
N LEU A 222 2.83 -5.03 12.51
CA LEU A 222 1.86 -6.09 12.14
C LEU A 222 1.68 -7.11 13.25
N SER A 223 2.76 -7.44 13.97
CA SER A 223 2.71 -8.39 15.08
C SER A 223 3.78 -8.13 16.12
N VAL A 224 3.60 -8.70 17.29
CA VAL A 224 4.56 -8.64 18.40
C VAL A 224 4.89 -10.05 18.88
N ASP A 225 6.14 -10.26 19.27
CA ASP A 225 6.64 -11.49 19.87
C ASP A 225 7.08 -11.21 21.32
N GLU A 226 6.29 -11.69 22.28
CA GLU A 226 6.54 -11.50 23.70
C GLU A 226 7.75 -12.30 24.21
N GLN A 227 8.09 -13.42 23.56
CA GLN A 227 9.25 -14.24 23.99
C GLN A 227 10.55 -13.59 23.56
N ASN A 228 10.65 -13.17 22.31
CA ASN A 228 11.82 -12.53 21.73
C ASN A 228 11.86 -11.02 21.96
N LYS A 229 10.79 -10.46 22.55
CA LYS A 229 10.62 -9.02 22.79
C LYS A 229 10.79 -8.19 21.52
N SER A 230 10.30 -8.70 20.39
CA SER A 230 10.45 -8.10 19.07
C SER A 230 9.12 -7.66 18.46
N MET A 231 9.21 -6.84 17.44
CA MET A 231 8.08 -6.35 16.66
C MET A 231 8.32 -6.62 15.17
N THR A 232 7.32 -7.17 14.48
CA THR A 232 7.36 -7.38 13.03
C THR A 232 6.58 -6.28 12.32
N PHE A 233 7.16 -5.73 11.28
CA PHE A 233 6.60 -4.63 10.49
C PHE A 233 6.23 -5.07 9.07
N ALA A 234 5.42 -4.26 8.39
CA ALA A 234 5.05 -4.51 7.00
C ALA A 234 6.22 -4.44 6.01
N GLY A 235 7.32 -3.78 6.39
CA GLY A 235 8.53 -3.64 5.59
C GLY A 235 9.78 -3.46 6.42
N ASP A 236 10.92 -3.41 5.75
CA ASP A 236 12.25 -3.41 6.36
C ASP A 236 12.47 -2.34 7.43
N ILE A 237 13.25 -2.73 8.44
CA ILE A 237 13.75 -1.88 9.51
C ILE A 237 15.28 -1.78 9.38
N PRO A 238 15.83 -0.59 9.11
CA PRO A 238 17.25 -0.42 8.80
C PRO A 238 18.11 -0.46 10.09
N GLN A 239 18.81 -1.56 10.32
CA GLN A 239 19.77 -1.65 11.42
C GLN A 239 20.86 -0.57 11.28
N GLY A 240 21.21 0.08 12.38
CA GLY A 240 22.13 1.22 12.41
C GLY A 240 21.48 2.56 12.06
N GLY A 241 20.26 2.53 11.57
CA GLY A 241 19.45 3.72 11.32
C GLY A 241 18.78 4.25 12.58
N THR A 242 17.75 5.07 12.41
CA THR A 242 17.01 5.68 13.52
C THR A 242 15.52 5.36 13.45
N ALA A 243 14.87 5.36 14.60
CA ALA A 243 13.44 5.21 14.76
C ALA A 243 12.86 6.31 15.66
N GLN A 244 11.68 6.82 15.30
CA GLN A 244 10.96 7.82 16.11
C GLN A 244 9.45 7.56 16.03
N LEU A 245 8.76 7.67 17.16
CA LEU A 245 7.30 7.61 17.17
C LEU A 245 6.69 8.74 16.35
N MET A 246 5.54 8.45 15.77
CA MET A 246 4.77 9.43 15.00
C MET A 246 3.42 9.70 15.66
N LYS A 247 2.90 10.89 15.45
CA LYS A 247 1.54 11.30 15.81
C LYS A 247 0.87 12.00 14.64
N THR A 248 -0.44 12.03 14.65
CA THR A 248 -1.24 12.76 13.66
C THR A 248 -2.56 13.23 14.28
N ASN A 249 -3.28 14.03 13.54
CA ASN A 249 -4.68 14.35 13.76
C ASN A 249 -5.43 14.23 12.42
N VAL A 250 -6.75 14.37 12.44
CA VAL A 250 -7.56 14.17 11.23
C VAL A 250 -7.23 15.20 10.15
N ASP A 251 -7.04 16.45 10.53
CA ASP A 251 -6.78 17.54 9.56
C ASP A 251 -5.43 17.35 8.86
N ASP A 252 -4.38 16.92 9.59
CA ASP A 252 -3.08 16.57 8.99
C ASP A 252 -3.20 15.40 8.00
N LEU A 253 -4.08 14.42 8.27
CA LEU A 253 -4.35 13.31 7.36
C LEU A 253 -5.08 13.78 6.08
N VAL A 254 -6.08 14.65 6.21
CA VAL A 254 -6.78 15.25 5.07
C VAL A 254 -5.84 16.07 4.20
N ASP A 255 -4.96 16.86 4.82
CA ASP A 255 -3.92 17.61 4.11
C ASP A 255 -2.96 16.67 3.37
N GLY A 256 -2.58 15.54 3.99
CA GLY A 256 -1.79 14.49 3.37
C GLY A 256 -2.47 13.89 2.14
N ALA A 257 -3.77 13.60 2.22
CA ALA A 257 -4.56 13.09 1.09
C ALA A 257 -4.64 14.11 -0.05
N THR A 258 -4.89 15.38 0.28
CA THR A 258 -4.88 16.50 -0.68
C THR A 258 -3.53 16.63 -1.39
N ALA A 259 -2.42 16.52 -0.65
CA ALA A 259 -1.09 16.59 -1.22
C ALA A 259 -0.77 15.40 -2.13
N ALA A 260 -1.22 14.18 -1.76
CA ALA A 260 -1.10 13.00 -2.61
C ALA A 260 -1.88 13.16 -3.93
N ALA A 261 -3.11 13.69 -3.86
CA ALA A 261 -3.92 13.98 -5.04
C ALA A 261 -3.24 14.99 -5.98
N LYS A 262 -2.74 16.09 -5.44
CA LYS A 262 -2.00 17.10 -6.24
C LYS A 262 -0.74 16.52 -6.88
N ALA A 263 0.01 15.70 -6.14
CA ALA A 263 1.21 15.04 -6.65
C ALA A 263 0.90 14.08 -7.80
N SER A 264 -0.21 13.36 -7.72
CA SER A 264 -0.63 12.40 -8.75
C SER A 264 -1.01 13.05 -10.08
N LEU A 265 -1.34 14.34 -10.10
CA LEU A 265 -1.62 15.06 -11.35
C LEU A 265 -0.36 15.32 -12.18
N SER A 266 0.83 15.32 -11.57
CA SER A 266 2.07 15.67 -12.28
C SER A 266 2.40 14.75 -13.46
N GLY A 267 1.96 13.49 -13.43
CA GLY A 267 2.16 12.52 -14.51
C GLY A 267 1.15 12.64 -15.67
N LEU A 268 0.09 13.41 -15.51
CA LEU A 268 -0.98 13.55 -16.50
C LEU A 268 -0.80 14.75 -17.47
N GLY A 269 0.20 15.61 -17.20
CA GLY A 269 0.35 16.88 -17.94
C GLY A 269 -0.86 17.79 -17.70
N ASP A 270 -1.47 18.26 -18.78
CA ASP A 270 -2.65 19.14 -18.71
C ASP A 270 -3.99 18.36 -18.63
N ARG A 271 -3.93 17.02 -18.60
CA ARG A 271 -5.13 16.17 -18.53
C ARG A 271 -5.68 16.07 -17.10
N ARG A 272 -7.00 15.90 -17.00
CA ARG A 272 -7.63 15.45 -15.76
C ARG A 272 -7.64 13.93 -15.70
N PRO A 273 -7.66 13.31 -14.51
CA PRO A 273 -7.76 11.86 -14.43
C PRO A 273 -9.14 11.37 -14.89
N ASP A 274 -9.16 10.36 -15.75
CA ASP A 274 -10.37 9.60 -16.07
C ASP A 274 -10.69 8.63 -14.91
N LEU A 275 -9.64 8.02 -14.34
CA LEU A 275 -9.71 7.12 -13.19
C LEU A 275 -8.63 7.46 -12.16
N ALA A 276 -9.00 7.44 -10.88
CA ALA A 276 -8.09 7.47 -9.75
C ALA A 276 -8.32 6.23 -8.87
N ILE A 277 -7.26 5.44 -8.65
CA ILE A 277 -7.25 4.32 -7.71
C ILE A 277 -6.55 4.78 -6.43
N LEU A 278 -7.29 4.75 -5.33
CA LEU A 278 -6.83 5.14 -4.01
C LEU A 278 -6.49 3.89 -3.19
N VAL A 279 -5.28 3.83 -2.69
CA VAL A 279 -4.84 2.81 -1.73
C VAL A 279 -4.44 3.52 -0.46
N SER A 280 -5.29 3.45 0.56
CA SER A 280 -5.12 4.15 1.83
C SER A 280 -4.79 3.16 2.95
N CYS A 281 -3.93 3.54 3.87
CA CYS A 281 -3.62 2.66 5.01
C CYS A 281 -4.81 2.53 5.97
N VAL A 282 -5.07 1.31 6.46
CA VAL A 282 -6.09 1.06 7.49
C VAL A 282 -5.86 1.88 8.77
N GLY A 283 -4.61 2.20 9.12
CA GLY A 283 -4.31 3.04 10.26
C GLY A 283 -4.88 4.45 10.15
N ARG A 284 -4.94 5.02 8.94
CA ARG A 284 -5.61 6.31 8.69
C ARG A 284 -7.11 6.21 8.99
N LYS A 285 -7.75 5.16 8.49
CA LYS A 285 -9.18 4.89 8.75
C LYS A 285 -9.48 4.84 10.25
N LEU A 286 -8.64 4.16 11.03
CA LEU A 286 -8.80 4.04 12.48
C LEU A 286 -8.62 5.38 13.21
N VAL A 287 -7.76 6.26 12.73
CA VAL A 287 -7.59 7.61 13.30
C VAL A 287 -8.77 8.50 12.94
N MET A 288 -9.23 8.49 11.70
CA MET A 288 -10.24 9.40 11.18
C MET A 288 -11.67 9.05 11.65
N LYS A 289 -11.94 7.75 11.86
CA LYS A 289 -13.25 7.24 12.34
C LYS A 289 -14.42 7.79 11.49
N GLN A 290 -15.36 8.51 12.10
CA GLN A 290 -16.54 9.08 11.43
C GLN A 290 -16.20 10.22 10.44
N ARG A 291 -14.98 10.76 10.48
CA ARG A 291 -14.50 11.79 9.55
C ARG A 291 -13.74 11.20 8.35
N ILE A 292 -13.84 9.88 8.13
CA ILE A 292 -13.04 9.17 7.12
C ILE A 292 -13.31 9.67 5.70
N GLU A 293 -14.53 10.11 5.40
CA GLU A 293 -14.91 10.58 4.08
C GLU A 293 -14.27 11.93 3.72
N GLU A 294 -13.83 12.71 4.72
CA GLU A 294 -13.18 14.01 4.49
C GLU A 294 -11.88 13.89 3.66
N GLU A 295 -11.14 12.78 3.79
CA GLU A 295 -9.96 12.57 2.93
C GLU A 295 -10.35 12.31 1.47
N ILE A 296 -11.49 11.66 1.21
CA ILE A 296 -11.98 11.39 -0.14
C ILE A 296 -12.60 12.64 -0.74
N GLU A 297 -13.35 13.42 0.04
CA GLU A 297 -13.90 14.72 -0.37
C GLU A 297 -12.77 15.68 -0.77
N ALA A 298 -11.70 15.76 0.03
CA ALA A 298 -10.54 16.59 -0.28
C ALA A 298 -9.82 16.18 -1.58
N ILE A 299 -9.76 14.87 -1.88
CA ILE A 299 -9.25 14.35 -3.16
C ILE A 299 -10.21 14.72 -4.30
N ARG A 300 -11.51 14.58 -4.09
CA ARG A 300 -12.54 14.99 -5.06
C ARG A 300 -12.42 16.45 -5.45
N ASP A 301 -12.18 17.33 -4.48
CA ASP A 301 -11.98 18.76 -4.72
C ASP A 301 -10.79 19.04 -5.64
N VAL A 302 -9.73 18.23 -5.54
CA VAL A 302 -8.55 18.34 -6.43
C VAL A 302 -8.86 17.84 -7.84
N PHE A 303 -9.54 16.70 -7.98
CA PHE A 303 -9.76 16.04 -9.27
C PHE A 303 -10.97 16.59 -10.03
N GLY A 304 -11.96 17.14 -9.33
CA GLY A 304 -13.25 17.55 -9.90
C GLY A 304 -14.22 16.38 -10.00
N THR A 305 -15.43 16.67 -10.47
CA THR A 305 -16.57 15.73 -10.45
C THR A 305 -16.49 14.62 -11.51
N ASP A 306 -15.73 14.82 -12.57
CA ASP A 306 -15.69 13.91 -13.72
C ASP A 306 -14.84 12.69 -13.50
N ALA A 307 -13.78 12.82 -12.66
CA ALA A 307 -12.88 11.72 -12.32
C ALA A 307 -13.62 10.57 -11.62
N LYS A 308 -13.41 9.35 -12.08
CA LYS A 308 -13.89 8.15 -11.38
C LYS A 308 -12.92 7.82 -10.26
N ILE A 309 -13.42 7.79 -9.02
CA ILE A 309 -12.63 7.43 -7.84
C ILE A 309 -13.07 6.04 -7.37
N SER A 310 -12.09 5.17 -7.18
CA SER A 310 -12.25 3.84 -6.61
C SER A 310 -11.03 3.50 -5.77
N GLY A 311 -11.16 2.59 -4.83
CA GLY A 311 -10.00 2.20 -4.02
C GLY A 311 -10.36 1.37 -2.80
N PHE A 312 -9.39 1.25 -1.91
CA PHE A 312 -9.55 0.44 -0.72
C PHE A 312 -8.55 0.84 0.39
N TYR A 313 -8.85 0.40 1.60
CA TYR A 313 -7.95 0.49 2.75
C TYR A 313 -7.10 -0.78 2.84
N SER A 314 -5.78 -0.60 3.02
CA SER A 314 -4.72 -1.59 2.85
C SER A 314 -3.87 -1.77 4.11
N TYR A 315 -3.06 -2.81 4.12
CA TYR A 315 -2.00 -3.00 5.13
C TYR A 315 -0.67 -2.37 4.74
N GLY A 316 -0.55 -1.89 3.51
CA GLY A 316 0.63 -1.20 3.03
C GLY A 316 0.46 -0.75 1.58
N GLU A 317 1.05 0.38 1.26
CA GLU A 317 0.92 1.07 0.00
C GLU A 317 2.22 0.97 -0.79
N LEU A 318 2.14 0.67 -2.08
CA LEU A 318 3.28 0.57 -2.97
C LEU A 318 3.26 1.74 -3.96
N SER A 319 4.28 2.59 -3.92
CA SER A 319 4.42 3.73 -4.83
C SER A 319 5.84 4.31 -4.82
N PRO A 320 6.27 5.00 -5.87
CA PRO A 320 7.40 5.90 -5.77
C PRO A 320 7.08 7.11 -4.89
N PHE A 321 8.06 7.64 -4.17
CA PHE A 321 7.92 8.88 -3.40
C PHE A 321 7.70 10.12 -4.27
N ARG A 322 8.25 10.10 -5.49
CA ARG A 322 8.19 11.21 -6.45
C ARG A 322 8.14 10.66 -7.86
N HIS A 323 7.67 11.46 -8.78
CA HIS A 323 7.64 11.08 -10.18
C HIS A 323 9.03 10.65 -10.68
N GLY A 324 9.10 9.50 -11.37
CA GLY A 324 10.35 8.88 -11.85
C GLY A 324 11.22 8.22 -10.77
N GLY A 325 10.76 8.14 -9.53
CA GLY A 325 11.45 7.44 -8.44
C GLY A 325 11.19 5.93 -8.45
N GLU A 326 11.97 5.20 -7.67
CA GLU A 326 11.76 3.78 -7.43
C GLU A 326 10.53 3.54 -6.54
N CYS A 327 9.80 2.47 -6.82
CA CYS A 327 8.71 2.00 -5.97
C CYS A 327 9.25 1.58 -4.60
N ARG A 328 8.56 2.00 -3.55
CA ARG A 328 8.83 1.61 -2.17
C ARG A 328 7.53 1.25 -1.47
N LEU A 329 7.65 0.48 -0.40
CA LEU A 329 6.55 0.27 0.52
C LEU A 329 6.40 1.50 1.42
N HIS A 330 5.17 1.96 1.51
CA HIS A 330 4.71 2.97 2.45
C HIS A 330 3.73 2.34 3.43
N ASN A 331 3.64 2.92 4.60
CA ASN A 331 2.56 2.68 5.55
C ASN A 331 2.02 4.02 6.03
N GLN A 332 0.77 4.05 6.43
CA GLN A 332 0.14 5.24 6.98
C GLN A 332 0.00 6.39 5.95
N THR A 333 -0.01 6.05 4.67
CA THR A 333 -0.17 7.01 3.57
C THR A 333 -1.51 6.87 2.87
N MET A 334 -1.94 7.94 2.23
CA MET A 334 -2.84 7.90 1.09
C MET A 334 -1.96 7.82 -0.16
N THR A 335 -2.09 6.73 -0.90
CA THR A 335 -1.42 6.53 -2.18
C THR A 335 -2.44 6.55 -3.30
N ILE A 336 -2.21 7.37 -4.29
CA ILE A 336 -3.13 7.59 -5.40
C ILE A 336 -2.42 7.28 -6.71
N THR A 337 -3.05 6.48 -7.55
CA THR A 337 -2.64 6.28 -8.94
C THR A 337 -3.73 6.82 -9.85
N THR A 338 -3.36 7.75 -10.72
CA THR A 338 -4.28 8.37 -11.69
C THR A 338 -3.97 7.91 -13.10
N PHE A 339 -5.01 7.69 -13.88
CA PHE A 339 -4.93 7.27 -15.27
C PHE A 339 -5.74 8.22 -16.16
N ALA A 340 -5.17 8.52 -17.31
CA ALA A 340 -5.88 9.15 -18.44
C ALA A 340 -5.33 8.57 -19.74
N GLU A 341 -6.18 8.35 -20.74
CA GLU A 341 -5.77 7.85 -22.05
C GLU A 341 -5.97 8.93 -23.12
N ASP A 342 -4.98 9.08 -24.04
CA ASP A 342 -5.00 10.06 -25.13
C ASP A 342 -5.86 9.59 -26.31
#